data_f93694f2175e2fbd7e297204ef0dfc78
#
_entry.id   f93694f2175e2fbd7e297204ef0dfc78
#
_cell.length_a   1.000
_cell.length_b   1.000
_cell.length_c   1.000
_cell.angle_alpha   90.00
_cell.angle_beta   90.00
_cell.angle_gamma   90.00
#
_symmetry.space_group_name_H-M   'P 1'
#
loop_
_entity.id
_entity.type
_entity.pdbx_description
1 polymer ?
#
loop_
_entity_poly.entity_id
_entity_poly.type
_entity_poly.pdbx_seq_one_letter_code
_entity_poly.pdbx_strand_id
1 'polypeptide(L)'
;MFKISKINKSSYYKWLSNIEKQINREQKENKIIESIKELYIKHKGRYGVERMTNALKIEKNINCNHKKVYRIMRENGYLSVIKPKKNYTKPGKPHPKHNVLKRNFTTSCPYDKIATDVTEISMFGIKTYISPIKDLHTNMIESREIGKSATLVTVMKMFDKIKDKSIPEGTIFHSDQGVLYNSPKFQKELEKNNFIQSMSRKGTPIDNSPMESFFSTLKSEVIYNPLVKIESYEDLIKELEEYFEYYNNERIQKGLGYLTPKQFKEKELVRISMENVEN
;
A
#
# COMPACT_ATOMS: atom_id res chain seq x y z
N MET A 1 -26.56 -15.70 -56.47
CA MET A 1 -25.20 -15.52 -55.93
C MET A 1 -24.60 -16.87 -55.55
N PHE A 2 -25.16 -17.68 -54.63
CA PHE A 2 -24.61 -18.97 -54.16
C PHE A 2 -24.41 -20.06 -55.23
N LYS A 3 -25.28 -20.09 -56.26
CA LYS A 3 -25.11 -21.05 -57.40
C LYS A 3 -23.92 -20.76 -58.30
N ILE A 4 -23.52 -19.50 -58.42
CA ILE A 4 -22.40 -19.06 -59.27
C ILE A 4 -21.06 -19.24 -58.52
N SER A 5 -21.03 -18.99 -57.23
CA SER A 5 -19.80 -19.07 -56.40
C SER A 5 -19.46 -20.48 -55.90
N LYS A 6 -20.34 -21.48 -56.15
CA LYS A 6 -20.19 -22.87 -55.62
C LYS A 6 -20.03 -22.96 -54.10
N ILE A 7 -20.40 -21.91 -53.35
CA ILE A 7 -20.30 -21.86 -51.91
C ILE A 7 -21.61 -22.37 -51.31
N ASN A 8 -21.54 -23.30 -50.33
CA ASN A 8 -22.70 -23.77 -49.62
C ASN A 8 -23.28 -22.63 -48.76
N LYS A 9 -24.61 -22.41 -48.87
CA LYS A 9 -25.34 -21.38 -48.14
C LYS A 9 -25.11 -21.44 -46.62
N SER A 10 -25.11 -22.64 -46.04
CA SER A 10 -24.86 -22.82 -44.61
C SER A 10 -23.42 -22.45 -44.20
N SER A 11 -22.43 -22.75 -45.04
CA SER A 11 -21.02 -22.37 -44.82
C SER A 11 -20.82 -20.88 -44.85
N TYR A 12 -21.50 -20.18 -45.75
CA TYR A 12 -21.47 -18.72 -45.83
C TYR A 12 -22.03 -18.05 -44.57
N TYR A 13 -23.22 -18.46 -44.12
CA TYR A 13 -23.81 -17.89 -42.91
C TYR A 13 -23.01 -18.24 -41.65
N LYS A 14 -22.43 -19.45 -41.58
CA LYS A 14 -21.50 -19.81 -40.50
C LYS A 14 -20.25 -18.95 -40.49
N TRP A 15 -19.68 -18.65 -41.66
CA TRP A 15 -18.55 -17.76 -41.80
C TRP A 15 -18.92 -16.32 -41.37
N LEU A 16 -20.07 -15.79 -41.83
CA LEU A 16 -20.55 -14.48 -41.43
C LEU A 16 -20.77 -14.36 -39.92
N SER A 17 -21.42 -15.35 -39.31
CA SER A 17 -21.60 -15.41 -37.86
C SER A 17 -20.25 -15.49 -37.11
N ASN A 18 -19.25 -16.15 -37.66
CA ASN A 18 -17.92 -16.22 -37.08
C ASN A 18 -17.20 -14.87 -37.14
N ILE A 19 -17.34 -14.12 -38.25
CA ILE A 19 -16.80 -12.76 -38.37
C ILE A 19 -17.42 -11.85 -37.32
N GLU A 20 -18.78 -11.84 -37.20
CA GLU A 20 -19.48 -11.03 -36.21
C GLU A 20 -19.01 -11.38 -34.78
N LYS A 21 -18.84 -12.67 -34.47
CA LYS A 21 -18.30 -13.12 -33.19
C LYS A 21 -16.86 -12.66 -32.97
N GLN A 22 -16.04 -12.65 -34.02
CA GLN A 22 -14.68 -12.19 -33.96
C GLN A 22 -14.62 -10.69 -33.69
N ILE A 23 -15.38 -9.88 -34.45
CA ILE A 23 -15.48 -8.43 -34.23
C ILE A 23 -15.91 -8.12 -32.80
N ASN A 24 -16.94 -8.80 -32.31
CA ASN A 24 -17.41 -8.64 -30.93
C ASN A 24 -16.34 -9.01 -29.88
N ARG A 25 -15.53 -10.03 -30.16
CA ARG A 25 -14.41 -10.41 -29.28
C ARG A 25 -13.31 -9.35 -29.27
N GLU A 26 -12.94 -8.83 -30.44
CA GLU A 26 -11.95 -7.79 -30.60
C GLU A 26 -12.39 -6.48 -29.91
N GLN A 27 -13.64 -6.08 -30.08
CA GLN A 27 -14.20 -4.91 -29.39
C GLN A 27 -14.16 -5.06 -27.86
N LYS A 28 -14.53 -6.23 -27.34
CA LYS A 28 -14.44 -6.52 -25.90
C LYS A 28 -13.00 -6.51 -25.41
N GLU A 29 -12.07 -7.04 -26.20
CA GLU A 29 -10.66 -7.05 -25.84
C GLU A 29 -10.06 -5.64 -25.85
N ASN A 30 -10.38 -4.84 -26.86
CA ASN A 30 -9.95 -3.45 -26.94
C ASN A 30 -10.43 -2.62 -25.74
N LYS A 31 -11.67 -2.83 -25.28
CA LYS A 31 -12.17 -2.19 -24.05
C LYS A 31 -11.34 -2.59 -22.81
N ILE A 32 -10.91 -3.84 -22.73
CA ILE A 32 -10.04 -4.29 -21.61
C ILE A 32 -8.66 -3.64 -21.72
N ILE A 33 -8.08 -3.56 -22.92
CA ILE A 33 -6.78 -2.92 -23.17
C ILE A 33 -6.81 -1.46 -22.74
N GLU A 34 -7.82 -0.69 -23.18
CA GLU A 34 -7.98 0.70 -22.79
C GLU A 34 -8.13 0.87 -21.27
N SER A 35 -8.93 0.02 -20.63
CA SER A 35 -9.12 0.04 -19.17
C SER A 35 -7.81 -0.27 -18.43
N ILE A 36 -7.01 -1.22 -18.91
CA ILE A 36 -5.68 -1.52 -18.34
C ILE A 36 -4.74 -0.33 -18.52
N LYS A 37 -4.74 0.31 -19.69
CA LYS A 37 -3.93 1.50 -19.96
C LYS A 37 -4.26 2.64 -19.01
N GLU A 38 -5.55 2.94 -18.83
CA GLU A 38 -6.00 3.99 -17.91
C GLU A 38 -5.55 3.70 -16.47
N LEU A 39 -5.76 2.46 -15.98
CA LEU A 39 -5.33 2.05 -14.64
C LEU A 39 -3.81 2.05 -14.50
N TYR A 40 -3.05 1.65 -15.53
CA TYR A 40 -1.60 1.69 -15.53
C TYR A 40 -1.06 3.12 -15.37
N ILE A 41 -1.65 4.06 -16.10
CA ILE A 41 -1.30 5.48 -16.00
C ILE A 41 -1.71 6.04 -14.62
N LYS A 42 -2.96 5.81 -14.21
CA LYS A 42 -3.49 6.26 -12.92
C LYS A 42 -2.60 5.83 -11.76
N HIS A 43 -2.21 4.57 -11.72
CA HIS A 43 -1.39 4.00 -10.66
C HIS A 43 0.11 4.08 -10.93
N LYS A 44 0.57 4.89 -11.90
CA LYS A 44 1.99 5.11 -12.23
C LYS A 44 2.77 3.78 -12.37
N GLY A 45 2.19 2.76 -13.03
CA GLY A 45 2.82 1.44 -13.25
C GLY A 45 3.06 0.60 -11.98
N ARG A 46 2.46 0.94 -10.86
CA ARG A 46 2.66 0.28 -9.55
C ARG A 46 1.99 -1.09 -9.44
N TYR A 47 0.94 -1.35 -10.24
CA TYR A 47 0.14 -2.57 -10.11
C TYR A 47 0.71 -3.72 -10.93
N GLY A 48 1.02 -4.83 -10.24
CA GLY A 48 1.24 -6.13 -10.89
C GLY A 48 -0.09 -6.78 -11.29
N VAL A 49 0.00 -7.93 -11.98
CA VAL A 49 -1.16 -8.61 -12.59
C VAL A 49 -2.31 -8.84 -11.61
N GLU A 50 -2.04 -9.30 -10.39
CA GLU A 50 -3.10 -9.57 -9.40
C GLU A 50 -3.86 -8.30 -9.01
N ARG A 51 -3.14 -7.20 -8.71
CA ARG A 51 -3.78 -5.92 -8.40
C ARG A 51 -4.52 -5.37 -9.61
N MET A 52 -3.93 -5.42 -10.79
CA MET A 52 -4.57 -4.96 -12.03
C MET A 52 -5.88 -5.73 -12.29
N THR A 53 -5.89 -7.05 -12.09
CA THR A 53 -7.10 -7.87 -12.24
C THR A 53 -8.21 -7.43 -11.27
N ASN A 54 -7.85 -7.16 -10.02
CA ASN A 54 -8.84 -6.72 -9.02
C ASN A 54 -9.27 -5.25 -9.24
N ALA A 55 -8.36 -4.38 -9.68
CA ALA A 55 -8.69 -3.00 -10.04
C ALA A 55 -9.67 -2.94 -11.23
N LEU A 56 -9.48 -3.78 -12.26
CA LEU A 56 -10.43 -3.91 -13.36
C LEU A 56 -11.83 -4.29 -12.86
N LYS A 57 -11.91 -5.21 -11.90
CA LYS A 57 -13.21 -5.62 -11.33
C LYS A 57 -13.83 -4.50 -10.49
N ILE A 58 -13.04 -3.85 -9.62
CA ILE A 58 -13.54 -2.87 -8.65
C ILE A 58 -13.83 -1.52 -9.32
N GLU A 59 -12.89 -1.01 -10.13
CA GLU A 59 -12.96 0.36 -10.67
C GLU A 59 -13.65 0.42 -12.04
N LYS A 60 -13.59 -0.67 -12.83
CA LYS A 60 -14.14 -0.72 -14.20
C LYS A 60 -15.31 -1.68 -14.37
N ASN A 61 -15.66 -2.41 -13.33
CA ASN A 61 -16.68 -3.48 -13.38
C ASN A 61 -16.41 -4.52 -14.49
N ILE A 62 -15.13 -4.80 -14.75
CA ILE A 62 -14.68 -5.77 -15.76
C ILE A 62 -14.15 -7.01 -15.05
N ASN A 63 -14.87 -8.11 -15.16
CA ASN A 63 -14.42 -9.40 -14.66
C ASN A 63 -13.58 -10.12 -15.73
N CYS A 64 -12.30 -10.30 -15.48
CA CYS A 64 -11.36 -10.88 -16.42
C CYS A 64 -10.43 -11.88 -15.74
N ASN A 65 -10.07 -12.97 -16.43
CA ASN A 65 -9.12 -13.94 -15.91
C ASN A 65 -7.71 -13.33 -15.85
N HIS A 66 -7.00 -13.55 -14.74
CA HIS A 66 -5.64 -13.01 -14.52
C HIS A 66 -4.64 -13.42 -15.63
N LYS A 67 -4.80 -14.61 -16.24
CA LYS A 67 -3.97 -15.03 -17.38
C LYS A 67 -4.18 -14.14 -18.60
N LYS A 68 -5.43 -13.72 -18.86
CA LYS A 68 -5.75 -12.79 -19.95
C LYS A 68 -5.19 -11.40 -19.64
N VAL A 69 -5.34 -10.93 -18.40
CA VAL A 69 -4.77 -9.65 -17.95
C VAL A 69 -3.26 -9.66 -18.10
N TYR A 70 -2.56 -10.73 -17.67
CA TYR A 70 -1.12 -10.87 -17.83
C TYR A 70 -0.70 -10.79 -19.31
N ARG A 71 -1.39 -11.52 -20.19
CA ARG A 71 -1.09 -11.50 -21.63
C ARG A 71 -1.21 -10.08 -22.19
N ILE A 72 -2.32 -9.39 -21.92
CA ILE A 72 -2.56 -8.03 -22.40
C ILE A 72 -1.51 -7.06 -21.86
N MET A 73 -1.23 -7.11 -20.55
CA MET A 73 -0.20 -6.25 -19.94
C MET A 73 1.17 -6.46 -20.56
N ARG A 74 1.54 -7.71 -20.83
CA ARG A 74 2.83 -8.05 -21.46
C ARG A 74 2.91 -7.57 -22.90
N GLU A 75 1.87 -7.83 -23.71
CA GLU A 75 1.83 -7.49 -25.14
C GLU A 75 1.85 -5.98 -25.37
N ASN A 76 1.27 -5.19 -24.44
CA ASN A 76 1.18 -3.74 -24.53
C ASN A 76 2.21 -2.99 -23.69
N GLY A 77 3.13 -3.66 -23.02
CA GLY A 77 4.16 -3.01 -22.21
C GLY A 77 3.67 -2.42 -20.88
N TYR A 78 2.54 -2.88 -20.34
CA TYR A 78 1.92 -2.41 -19.10
C TYR A 78 2.25 -3.25 -17.87
N LEU A 79 3.31 -4.08 -17.93
CA LEU A 79 3.77 -4.79 -16.74
C LEU A 79 4.27 -3.81 -15.68
N SER A 80 4.12 -4.18 -14.40
CA SER A 80 4.58 -3.33 -13.30
C SER A 80 6.06 -3.00 -13.42
N VAL A 81 6.39 -1.71 -13.27
CA VAL A 81 7.77 -1.22 -13.27
C VAL A 81 8.46 -1.42 -11.92
N ILE A 82 7.69 -1.80 -10.89
CA ILE A 82 8.20 -2.02 -9.54
C ILE A 82 8.91 -3.36 -9.45
N LYS A 83 10.22 -3.33 -9.24
CA LYS A 83 11.04 -4.53 -9.05
C LYS A 83 11.17 -4.82 -7.54
N PRO A 84 10.80 -6.02 -7.06
CA PRO A 84 11.04 -6.38 -5.67
C PRO A 84 12.55 -6.41 -5.39
N LYS A 85 13.00 -5.63 -4.38
CA LYS A 85 14.38 -5.76 -3.87
C LYS A 85 14.46 -7.02 -3.01
N LYS A 86 15.43 -7.88 -3.29
CA LYS A 86 15.80 -8.98 -2.40
C LYS A 86 16.67 -8.41 -1.28
N ASN A 87 16.08 -8.09 -0.13
CA ASN A 87 16.84 -7.70 1.05
C ASN A 87 17.11 -8.94 1.89
N TYR A 88 18.38 -9.33 1.98
CA TYR A 88 18.85 -10.35 2.93
C TYR A 88 19.45 -9.61 4.12
N THR A 89 18.71 -9.47 5.21
CA THR A 89 19.25 -9.03 6.51
C THR A 89 19.59 -10.24 7.36
N LYS A 90 20.84 -10.31 7.85
CA LYS A 90 21.23 -11.33 8.83
C LYS A 90 20.65 -10.97 10.21
N PRO A 91 20.10 -11.93 10.98
CA PRO A 91 19.58 -11.65 12.31
C PRO A 91 20.71 -11.23 13.25
N GLY A 92 20.51 -10.12 13.99
CA GLY A 92 21.39 -9.66 15.05
C GLY A 92 21.17 -10.45 16.37
N LYS A 93 22.15 -10.39 17.28
CA LYS A 93 22.05 -11.02 18.61
C LYS A 93 20.98 -10.33 19.48
N PRO A 94 20.20 -11.07 20.26
CA PRO A 94 19.14 -10.49 21.09
C PRO A 94 19.71 -9.72 22.30
N HIS A 95 19.16 -8.53 22.57
CA HIS A 95 19.38 -7.79 23.80
C HIS A 95 18.02 -7.54 24.50
N PRO A 96 17.96 -7.66 25.85
CA PRO A 96 16.70 -7.57 26.56
C PRO A 96 16.30 -6.11 26.79
N LYS A 97 15.35 -5.61 26.04
CA LYS A 97 14.46 -4.49 26.43
C LYS A 97 13.07 -4.78 25.88
N HIS A 98 12.07 -4.40 26.65
CA HIS A 98 10.65 -4.65 26.53
C HIS A 98 10.06 -4.70 25.10
N ASN A 99 10.26 -5.80 24.39
CA ASN A 99 9.51 -6.09 23.18
C ASN A 99 8.17 -6.73 23.58
N VAL A 100 7.20 -5.90 23.92
CA VAL A 100 5.84 -6.33 24.28
C VAL A 100 5.16 -6.98 23.07
N LEU A 101 5.42 -6.46 21.86
CA LEU A 101 4.84 -6.95 20.63
C LEU A 101 5.27 -8.39 20.29
N LYS A 102 6.54 -8.78 20.61
CA LYS A 102 7.09 -10.13 20.40
C LYS A 102 6.83 -10.71 19.00
N ARG A 103 6.83 -9.87 17.95
CA ARG A 103 6.48 -10.22 16.55
C ARG A 103 5.02 -10.67 16.37
N ASN A 104 4.17 -10.49 17.35
CA ASN A 104 2.75 -10.74 17.20
C ASN A 104 2.08 -9.51 16.61
N PHE A 105 2.02 -9.46 15.26
CA PHE A 105 1.38 -8.38 14.51
C PHE A 105 -0.11 -8.61 14.29
N THR A 106 -0.68 -9.70 14.82
CA THR A 106 -2.12 -9.96 14.75
C THR A 106 -2.85 -8.95 15.61
N THR A 107 -3.90 -8.38 15.09
CA THR A 107 -4.71 -7.31 15.69
C THR A 107 -6.18 -7.71 15.69
N SER A 108 -6.94 -7.24 16.66
CA SER A 108 -8.38 -7.51 16.79
C SER A 108 -9.26 -6.37 16.27
N CYS A 109 -8.77 -5.13 16.34
CA CYS A 109 -9.49 -3.92 15.95
C CYS A 109 -8.52 -2.82 15.51
N PRO A 110 -9.02 -1.75 14.86
CA PRO A 110 -8.23 -0.55 14.58
C PRO A 110 -7.59 0.00 15.86
N TYR A 111 -6.33 0.41 15.74
CA TYR A 111 -5.49 0.93 16.83
C TYR A 111 -5.13 -0.06 17.96
N ASP A 112 -5.44 -1.35 17.86
CA ASP A 112 -4.92 -2.35 18.81
C ASP A 112 -3.38 -2.27 18.92
N LYS A 113 -2.72 -2.16 17.77
CA LYS A 113 -1.26 -1.99 17.68
C LYS A 113 -0.92 -1.00 16.59
N ILE A 114 -0.08 -0.04 16.93
CA ILE A 114 0.47 0.92 15.97
C ILE A 114 1.99 0.81 15.96
N ALA A 115 2.58 1.05 14.79
CA ALA A 115 4.03 1.00 14.62
C ALA A 115 4.55 2.29 13.99
N THR A 116 5.75 2.66 14.37
CA THR A 116 6.49 3.80 13.83
C THR A 116 7.95 3.46 13.61
N ASP A 117 8.58 4.20 12.74
CA ASP A 117 10.01 4.18 12.48
C ASP A 117 10.39 5.43 11.66
N VAL A 118 11.68 5.70 11.53
CA VAL A 118 12.19 6.80 10.72
C VAL A 118 13.03 6.26 9.57
N THR A 119 12.73 6.70 8.34
CA THR A 119 13.58 6.40 7.20
C THR A 119 14.20 7.66 6.63
N GLU A 120 15.43 7.52 6.12
CA GLU A 120 16.16 8.58 5.40
C GLU A 120 16.11 8.32 3.89
N ILE A 121 15.93 9.41 3.14
CA ILE A 121 16.09 9.48 1.69
C ILE A 121 17.09 10.61 1.41
N SER A 122 18.15 10.30 0.67
CA SER A 122 19.15 11.30 0.24
C SER A 122 19.00 11.54 -1.26
N MET A 123 18.57 12.75 -1.64
CA MET A 123 18.48 13.22 -3.04
C MET A 123 18.88 14.68 -3.13
N PHE A 124 19.46 15.09 -4.23
CA PHE A 124 19.91 16.47 -4.48
C PHE A 124 20.86 17.02 -3.40
N GLY A 125 21.67 16.14 -2.77
CA GLY A 125 22.55 16.52 -1.66
C GLY A 125 21.82 16.81 -0.35
N ILE A 126 20.49 16.64 -0.29
CA ILE A 126 19.66 16.89 0.89
C ILE A 126 19.19 15.58 1.48
N LYS A 127 19.31 15.44 2.81
CA LYS A 127 18.72 14.34 3.57
C LYS A 127 17.29 14.69 3.95
N THR A 128 16.38 13.79 3.62
CA THR A 128 14.95 13.88 3.96
C THR A 128 14.59 12.73 4.88
N TYR A 129 14.02 13.05 6.02
CA TYR A 129 13.56 12.09 7.02
C TYR A 129 12.04 11.98 6.97
N ILE A 130 11.55 10.76 6.97
CA ILE A 130 10.12 10.44 6.93
C ILE A 130 9.81 9.63 8.17
N SER A 131 8.87 10.11 8.98
CA SER A 131 8.43 9.47 10.22
C SER A 131 6.91 9.29 10.19
N PRO A 132 6.39 8.12 9.84
CA PRO A 132 4.96 7.81 9.86
C PRO A 132 4.57 7.02 11.09
N ILE A 133 3.30 7.13 11.50
CA ILE A 133 2.62 6.17 12.38
C ILE A 133 1.66 5.34 11.54
N LYS A 134 1.79 4.03 11.62
CA LYS A 134 0.98 3.05 10.91
C LYS A 134 0.13 2.24 11.88
N ASP A 135 -1.17 2.20 11.64
CA ASP A 135 -2.06 1.23 12.29
C ASP A 135 -1.85 -0.16 11.66
N LEU A 136 -1.55 -1.15 12.48
CA LEU A 136 -1.24 -2.50 12.01
C LEU A 136 -2.49 -3.31 11.64
N HIS A 137 -3.67 -2.91 12.09
CA HIS A 137 -4.93 -3.55 11.73
C HIS A 137 -5.40 -3.15 10.33
N THR A 138 -5.49 -1.85 10.10
CA THR A 138 -6.00 -1.29 8.85
C THR A 138 -4.92 -1.06 7.80
N ASN A 139 -3.65 -1.16 8.19
CA ASN A 139 -2.49 -0.72 7.41
C ASN A 139 -2.48 0.78 7.07
N MET A 140 -3.37 1.58 7.66
CA MET A 140 -3.46 3.02 7.40
C MET A 140 -2.28 3.78 8.00
N ILE A 141 -1.75 4.74 7.27
CA ILE A 141 -0.81 5.72 7.81
C ILE A 141 -1.62 6.82 8.46
N GLU A 142 -1.66 6.79 9.79
CA GLU A 142 -2.51 7.65 10.61
C GLU A 142 -1.96 9.05 10.81
N SER A 143 -0.64 9.16 10.80
CA SER A 143 0.09 10.41 10.93
C SER A 143 1.44 10.30 10.23
N ARG A 144 1.99 11.42 9.82
CA ARG A 144 3.33 11.51 9.22
C ARG A 144 3.95 12.88 9.43
N GLU A 145 5.27 12.89 9.46
CA GLU A 145 6.10 14.08 9.35
C GLU A 145 7.21 13.84 8.32
N ILE A 146 7.46 14.83 7.49
CA ILE A 146 8.53 14.85 6.49
C ILE A 146 9.38 16.10 6.74
N GLY A 147 10.69 15.95 6.83
CA GLY A 147 11.56 17.07 7.11
C GLY A 147 13.03 16.81 6.87
N LYS A 148 13.85 17.86 7.00
CA LYS A 148 15.31 17.80 6.81
C LYS A 148 16.07 17.24 8.02
N SER A 149 15.37 16.94 9.11
CA SER A 149 15.95 16.35 10.32
C SER A 149 14.96 15.46 11.05
N ALA A 150 15.45 14.37 11.64
CA ALA A 150 14.70 13.55 12.56
C ALA A 150 15.00 14.05 13.99
N THR A 151 14.03 14.68 14.61
CA THR A 151 14.16 15.25 15.96
C THR A 151 13.04 14.77 16.86
N LEU A 152 13.23 14.91 18.18
CA LEU A 152 12.16 14.64 19.13
C LEU A 152 10.93 15.52 18.87
N VAL A 153 11.12 16.75 18.41
CA VAL A 153 10.01 17.64 18.04
C VAL A 153 9.18 17.06 16.90
N THR A 154 9.85 16.47 15.89
CA THR A 154 9.18 15.79 14.76
C THR A 154 8.35 14.62 15.25
N VAL A 155 8.91 13.77 16.13
CA VAL A 155 8.20 12.61 16.69
C VAL A 155 7.00 13.06 17.55
N MET A 156 7.18 14.10 18.37
CA MET A 156 6.09 14.66 19.19
C MET A 156 4.96 15.22 18.32
N LYS A 157 5.26 16.02 17.29
CA LYS A 157 4.26 16.53 16.34
C LYS A 157 3.48 15.41 15.65
N MET A 158 4.17 14.34 15.26
CA MET A 158 3.55 13.17 14.65
C MET A 158 2.58 12.48 15.63
N PHE A 159 3.01 12.32 16.90
CA PHE A 159 2.18 11.74 17.96
C PHE A 159 0.99 12.63 18.31
N ASP A 160 1.18 13.95 18.40
CA ASP A 160 0.11 14.92 18.67
C ASP A 160 -1.06 14.82 17.67
N LYS A 161 -0.78 14.44 16.41
CA LYS A 161 -1.83 14.25 15.40
C LYS A 161 -2.73 13.04 15.64
N ILE A 162 -2.33 12.11 16.50
CA ILE A 162 -3.11 10.90 16.79
C ILE A 162 -3.66 10.84 18.20
N LYS A 163 -3.02 11.46 19.20
CA LYS A 163 -3.39 11.33 20.61
C LYS A 163 -4.84 11.72 20.94
N ASP A 164 -5.40 12.66 20.16
CA ASP A 164 -6.76 13.16 20.34
C ASP A 164 -7.82 12.34 19.57
N LYS A 165 -7.39 11.30 18.83
CA LYS A 165 -8.31 10.35 18.19
C LYS A 165 -8.86 9.39 19.26
N SER A 166 -10.04 8.82 18.98
CA SER A 166 -10.62 7.77 19.82
C SER A 166 -9.80 6.47 19.72
N ILE A 167 -8.64 6.45 20.38
CA ILE A 167 -7.73 5.32 20.44
C ILE A 167 -8.01 4.53 21.72
N PRO A 168 -8.15 3.18 21.64
CA PRO A 168 -8.37 2.35 22.81
C PRO A 168 -7.24 2.49 23.84
N GLU A 169 -7.58 2.47 25.11
CA GLU A 169 -6.60 2.38 26.19
C GLU A 169 -5.79 1.09 26.07
N GLY A 170 -4.48 1.17 26.35
CA GLY A 170 -3.60 0.04 26.24
C GLY A 170 -3.12 -0.29 24.83
N THR A 171 -3.41 0.59 23.85
CA THR A 171 -2.84 0.49 22.50
C THR A 171 -1.32 0.34 22.55
N ILE A 172 -0.79 -0.69 21.88
CA ILE A 172 0.64 -0.90 21.80
C ILE A 172 1.26 0.06 20.79
N PHE A 173 2.16 0.94 21.26
CA PHE A 173 2.98 1.82 20.43
C PHE A 173 4.35 1.19 20.22
N HIS A 174 4.60 0.62 19.05
CA HIS A 174 5.83 -0.08 18.71
C HIS A 174 6.79 0.78 17.89
N SER A 175 8.06 0.83 18.29
CA SER A 175 9.14 1.52 17.59
C SER A 175 10.44 0.73 17.62
N ASP A 176 11.46 1.23 16.95
CA ASP A 176 12.84 0.81 17.18
C ASP A 176 13.37 1.37 18.53
N GLN A 177 14.61 1.02 18.88
CA GLN A 177 15.30 1.56 20.07
C GLN A 177 16.04 2.87 19.77
N GLY A 178 15.58 3.66 18.78
CA GLY A 178 16.14 4.95 18.44
C GLY A 178 16.14 5.91 19.63
N VAL A 179 17.12 6.82 19.67
CA VAL A 179 17.28 7.83 20.74
C VAL A 179 16.01 8.67 20.91
N LEU A 180 15.27 8.92 19.83
CA LEU A 180 14.06 9.72 19.83
C LEU A 180 12.94 9.06 20.64
N TYR A 181 12.73 7.75 20.43
CA TYR A 181 11.68 6.97 21.10
C TYR A 181 12.09 6.55 22.53
N ASN A 182 13.39 6.54 22.84
CA ASN A 182 13.92 6.33 24.19
C ASN A 182 13.90 7.60 25.05
N SER A 183 13.51 8.75 24.51
CA SER A 183 13.45 10.01 25.24
C SER A 183 12.48 9.93 26.42
N PRO A 184 12.87 10.28 27.65
CA PRO A 184 11.97 10.29 28.81
C PRO A 184 10.75 11.18 28.59
N LYS A 185 10.87 12.27 27.81
CA LYS A 185 9.76 13.15 27.48
C LYS A 185 8.72 12.42 26.61
N PHE A 186 9.17 11.65 25.61
CA PHE A 186 8.24 10.91 24.75
C PHE A 186 7.59 9.74 25.51
N GLN A 187 8.34 9.04 26.36
CA GLN A 187 7.80 7.96 27.19
C GLN A 187 6.69 8.46 28.13
N LYS A 188 6.92 9.59 28.81
CA LYS A 188 5.90 10.22 29.65
C LYS A 188 4.66 10.63 28.87
N GLU A 189 4.81 11.08 27.63
CA GLU A 189 3.67 11.46 26.79
C GLU A 189 2.87 10.21 26.34
N LEU A 190 3.52 9.09 26.05
CA LEU A 190 2.84 7.82 25.79
C LEU A 190 2.04 7.35 27.02
N GLU A 191 2.68 7.32 28.21
CA GLU A 191 2.04 6.93 29.46
C GLU A 191 0.83 7.81 29.79
N LYS A 192 0.97 9.13 29.66
CA LYS A 192 -0.10 10.11 29.88
C LYS A 192 -1.32 9.85 29.00
N ASN A 193 -1.12 9.33 27.81
CA ASN A 193 -2.19 9.03 26.85
C ASN A 193 -2.55 7.53 26.83
N ASN A 194 -2.20 6.78 27.85
CA ASN A 194 -2.54 5.36 28.05
C ASN A 194 -2.03 4.41 26.95
N PHE A 195 -0.90 4.75 26.31
CA PHE A 195 -0.22 3.84 25.37
C PHE A 195 0.78 2.93 26.10
N ILE A 196 0.88 1.70 25.63
CA ILE A 196 1.90 0.74 26.05
C ILE A 196 3.08 0.81 25.09
N GLN A 197 4.23 1.30 25.57
CA GLN A 197 5.42 1.33 24.74
C GLN A 197 5.99 -0.06 24.50
N SER A 198 6.29 -0.39 23.26
CA SER A 198 6.98 -1.59 22.83
C SER A 198 8.15 -1.22 21.92
N MET A 199 9.31 -1.86 22.11
CA MET A 199 10.50 -1.58 21.31
C MET A 199 11.07 -2.83 20.67
N SER A 200 11.47 -2.73 19.40
CA SER A 200 12.23 -3.78 18.71
C SER A 200 13.55 -4.06 19.44
N ARG A 201 14.06 -5.28 19.34
CA ARG A 201 15.41 -5.59 19.82
C ARG A 201 16.45 -4.89 18.94
N LYS A 202 17.53 -4.44 19.56
CA LYS A 202 18.62 -3.76 18.84
C LYS A 202 19.19 -4.66 17.73
N GLY A 203 19.31 -4.12 16.51
CA GLY A 203 19.83 -4.86 15.36
C GLY A 203 18.93 -6.00 14.87
N THR A 204 17.65 -6.01 15.24
CA THR A 204 16.69 -7.01 14.79
C THR A 204 15.56 -6.35 13.98
N PRO A 205 15.80 -6.03 12.69
CA PRO A 205 14.84 -5.35 11.84
C PRO A 205 13.49 -6.06 11.76
N ILE A 206 13.50 -7.40 11.75
CA ILE A 206 12.28 -8.21 11.66
C ILE A 206 11.27 -7.94 12.80
N ASP A 207 11.70 -7.34 13.91
CA ASP A 207 10.81 -6.97 15.01
C ASP A 207 9.93 -5.76 14.63
N ASN A 208 10.31 -4.97 13.61
CA ASN A 208 9.50 -3.88 13.03
C ASN A 208 9.22 -4.09 11.53
N SER A 209 9.04 -5.35 11.13
CA SER A 209 8.82 -5.72 9.73
C SER A 209 7.66 -5.00 9.04
N PRO A 210 6.55 -4.59 9.70
CA PRO A 210 5.50 -3.81 9.07
C PRO A 210 5.98 -2.43 8.57
N MET A 211 6.88 -1.78 9.33
CA MET A 211 7.44 -0.48 8.91
C MET A 211 8.52 -0.64 7.86
N GLU A 212 9.38 -1.66 7.96
CA GLU A 212 10.36 -1.97 6.92
C GLU A 212 9.71 -2.29 5.58
N SER A 213 8.64 -3.09 5.61
CA SER A 213 7.85 -3.41 4.42
C SER A 213 7.21 -2.15 3.81
N PHE A 214 6.67 -1.27 4.65
CA PHE A 214 6.11 0.00 4.20
C PHE A 214 7.17 0.88 3.55
N PHE A 215 8.33 1.09 4.18
CA PHE A 215 9.41 1.91 3.61
C PHE A 215 10.00 1.32 2.33
N SER A 216 10.14 0.00 2.26
CA SER A 216 10.54 -0.67 1.02
C SER A 216 9.55 -0.40 -0.11
N THR A 217 8.25 -0.45 0.19
CA THR A 217 7.18 -0.17 -0.76
C THR A 217 7.20 1.30 -1.19
N LEU A 218 7.26 2.24 -0.24
CA LEU A 218 7.35 3.68 -0.51
C LEU A 218 8.55 4.00 -1.42
N LYS A 219 9.73 3.53 -1.05
CA LYS A 219 10.96 3.77 -1.85
C LYS A 219 10.84 3.17 -3.25
N SER A 220 10.28 1.97 -3.39
CA SER A 220 10.09 1.33 -4.68
C SER A 220 9.05 2.05 -5.55
N GLU A 221 7.96 2.50 -4.95
CA GLU A 221 6.82 3.09 -5.67
C GLU A 221 6.96 4.60 -5.92
N VAL A 222 7.89 5.29 -5.24
CA VAL A 222 8.18 6.71 -5.42
C VAL A 222 9.59 6.91 -5.94
N ILE A 223 10.61 6.54 -5.16
CA ILE A 223 12.01 6.94 -5.43
C ILE A 223 12.60 6.15 -6.61
N TYR A 224 12.31 4.86 -6.68
CA TYR A 224 12.86 3.98 -7.71
C TYR A 224 11.89 3.69 -8.86
N ASN A 225 10.75 4.39 -8.88
CA ASN A 225 9.76 4.24 -9.94
C ASN A 225 10.13 5.14 -11.14
N PRO A 226 10.44 4.57 -12.31
CA PRO A 226 10.85 5.36 -13.48
C PRO A 226 9.73 6.21 -14.09
N LEU A 227 8.47 6.00 -13.69
CA LEU A 227 7.32 6.80 -14.11
C LEU A 227 7.01 7.97 -13.16
N VAL A 228 7.76 8.10 -12.06
CA VAL A 228 7.69 9.23 -11.14
C VAL A 228 8.86 10.15 -11.45
N LYS A 229 8.58 11.39 -11.84
CA LYS A 229 9.60 12.39 -12.15
C LYS A 229 9.85 13.23 -10.91
N ILE A 230 11.09 13.19 -10.41
CA ILE A 230 11.56 13.99 -9.27
C ILE A 230 12.81 14.71 -9.76
N GLU A 231 12.69 15.99 -10.04
CA GLU A 231 13.77 16.82 -10.60
C GLU A 231 14.30 17.84 -9.58
N SER A 232 13.55 18.06 -8.50
CA SER A 232 13.89 18.98 -7.41
C SER A 232 13.57 18.41 -6.03
N TYR A 233 14.04 19.08 -4.99
CA TYR A 233 13.65 18.75 -3.61
C TYR A 233 12.16 18.98 -3.37
N GLU A 234 11.61 20.02 -3.94
CA GLU A 234 10.20 20.39 -3.87
C GLU A 234 9.32 19.29 -4.51
N ASP A 235 9.74 18.74 -5.66
CA ASP A 235 9.07 17.61 -6.30
C ASP A 235 9.12 16.38 -5.40
N LEU A 236 10.26 16.11 -4.75
CA LEU A 236 10.37 14.99 -3.81
C LEU A 236 9.34 15.09 -2.68
N ILE A 237 9.23 16.26 -2.05
CA ILE A 237 8.28 16.48 -0.96
C ILE A 237 6.84 16.31 -1.46
N LYS A 238 6.51 16.90 -2.59
CA LYS A 238 5.19 16.80 -3.21
C LYS A 238 4.83 15.34 -3.53
N GLU A 239 5.71 14.60 -4.20
CA GLU A 239 5.46 13.18 -4.54
C GLU A 239 5.34 12.30 -3.29
N LEU A 240 6.07 12.61 -2.22
CA LEU A 240 5.92 11.90 -0.95
C LEU A 240 4.56 12.18 -0.30
N GLU A 241 4.10 13.43 -0.26
CA GLU A 241 2.79 13.78 0.29
C GLU A 241 1.65 13.15 -0.54
N GLU A 242 1.71 13.27 -1.87
CA GLU A 242 0.77 12.63 -2.78
C GLU A 242 0.76 11.09 -2.61
N TYR A 243 1.92 10.49 -2.37
CA TYR A 243 2.01 9.06 -2.15
C TYR A 243 1.32 8.61 -0.87
N PHE A 244 1.39 9.35 0.23
CA PHE A 244 0.67 9.01 1.46
C PHE A 244 -0.84 9.06 1.26
N GLU A 245 -1.35 10.06 0.54
CA GLU A 245 -2.77 10.13 0.18
C GLU A 245 -3.17 8.96 -0.72
N TYR A 246 -2.38 8.68 -1.76
CA TYR A 246 -2.57 7.54 -2.63
C TYR A 246 -2.55 6.21 -1.86
N TYR A 247 -1.58 6.02 -0.95
CA TYR A 247 -1.43 4.80 -0.16
C TYR A 247 -2.66 4.50 0.69
N ASN A 248 -3.22 5.51 1.33
CA ASN A 248 -4.37 5.37 2.20
C ASN A 248 -5.69 5.25 1.43
N ASN A 249 -5.87 6.01 0.36
CA ASN A 249 -7.18 6.20 -0.29
C ASN A 249 -7.36 5.40 -1.59
N GLU A 250 -6.28 5.05 -2.31
CA GLU A 250 -6.38 4.47 -3.64
C GLU A 250 -5.64 3.13 -3.79
N ARG A 251 -4.58 2.92 -3.01
CA ARG A 251 -3.74 1.73 -3.12
C ARG A 251 -4.42 0.51 -2.52
N ILE A 252 -4.99 -0.36 -3.37
CA ILE A 252 -5.57 -1.63 -2.91
C ILE A 252 -4.49 -2.60 -2.40
N GLN A 253 -4.80 -3.36 -1.35
CA GLN A 253 -3.87 -4.27 -0.68
C GLN A 253 -4.45 -5.68 -0.58
N LYS A 254 -3.68 -6.70 -0.99
CA LYS A 254 -4.10 -8.10 -0.94
C LYS A 254 -4.46 -8.55 0.48
N GLY A 255 -3.65 -8.14 1.48
CA GLY A 255 -3.89 -8.46 2.89
C GLY A 255 -5.17 -7.85 3.48
N LEU A 256 -5.73 -6.83 2.83
CA LEU A 256 -6.99 -6.20 3.19
C LEU A 256 -8.16 -6.65 2.27
N GLY A 257 -8.01 -7.78 1.57
CA GLY A 257 -9.03 -8.26 0.63
C GLY A 257 -9.19 -7.36 -0.61
N TYR A 258 -8.11 -6.72 -1.04
CA TYR A 258 -8.07 -5.73 -2.14
C TYR A 258 -8.90 -4.47 -1.87
N LEU A 259 -9.11 -4.14 -0.61
CA LEU A 259 -9.57 -2.82 -0.19
C LEU A 259 -8.36 -1.88 -0.01
N THR A 260 -8.63 -0.57 -0.03
CA THR A 260 -7.66 0.42 0.44
C THR A 260 -7.64 0.43 1.97
N PRO A 261 -6.57 0.93 2.63
CA PRO A 261 -6.54 1.11 4.08
C PRO A 261 -7.76 1.84 4.62
N LYS A 262 -8.18 2.92 3.95
CA LYS A 262 -9.35 3.71 4.33
C LYS A 262 -10.65 2.92 4.24
N GLN A 263 -10.89 2.24 3.11
CA GLN A 263 -12.10 1.41 2.92
C GLN A 263 -12.15 0.27 3.94
N PHE A 264 -11.00 -0.36 4.23
CA PHE A 264 -10.93 -1.41 5.22
C PHE A 264 -11.23 -0.88 6.63
N LYS A 265 -10.68 0.31 6.99
CA LYS A 265 -10.97 0.97 8.27
C LYS A 265 -12.45 1.30 8.43
N GLU A 266 -13.06 1.88 7.40
CA GLU A 266 -14.50 2.20 7.40
C GLU A 266 -15.36 0.94 7.62
N LYS A 267 -15.03 -0.16 6.93
CA LYS A 267 -15.69 -1.45 7.08
C LYS A 267 -15.56 -2.00 8.51
N GLU A 268 -14.37 -1.94 9.11
CA GLU A 268 -14.12 -2.43 10.47
C GLU A 268 -14.87 -1.58 11.52
N LEU A 269 -14.92 -0.27 11.35
CA LEU A 269 -15.69 0.60 12.26
C LEU A 269 -17.19 0.29 12.22
N VAL A 270 -17.74 0.00 11.03
CA VAL A 270 -19.16 -0.43 10.90
C VAL A 270 -19.37 -1.78 11.59
N ARG A 271 -18.46 -2.76 11.40
CA ARG A 271 -18.53 -4.07 12.07
C ARG A 271 -18.56 -3.91 13.59
N ILE A 272 -17.63 -3.13 14.15
CA ILE A 272 -17.56 -2.90 15.60
C ILE A 272 -18.81 -2.21 16.12
N SER A 273 -19.36 -1.23 15.39
CA SER A 273 -20.58 -0.54 15.79
C SER A 273 -21.79 -1.47 15.85
N MET A 274 -21.90 -2.44 14.92
CA MET A 274 -22.97 -3.43 14.92
C MET A 274 -22.84 -4.41 16.09
N GLU A 275 -21.64 -4.90 16.38
CA GLU A 275 -21.37 -5.81 17.52
C GLU A 275 -21.68 -5.15 18.87
N ASN A 276 -21.50 -3.83 18.98
CA ASN A 276 -21.83 -3.08 20.20
C ASN A 276 -23.34 -2.82 20.38
N VAL A 277 -24.14 -2.98 19.33
CA VAL A 277 -25.63 -2.82 19.41
C VAL A 277 -26.29 -4.15 19.77
N GLU A 278 -25.65 -5.28 19.47
CA GLU A 278 -26.18 -6.63 19.75
C GLU A 278 -25.85 -7.13 21.17
N ASN A 279 -24.93 -6.46 21.91
CA ASN A 279 -24.58 -6.74 23.29
C ASN A 279 -25.21 -5.72 24.27
#